data_a9e8794a7ada43e0b56d75f2d3835c79
#
_entry.id   a9e8794a7ada43e0b56d75f2d3835c79
#
_cell.length_a   1.000
_cell.length_b   1.000
_cell.length_c   1.000
_cell.angle_alpha   90.00
_cell.angle_beta   90.00
_cell.angle_gamma   90.00
#
_symmetry.space_group_name_H-M   'P 1'
#
loop_
_entity.id
_entity.type
_entity.pdbx_description
1 polymer ?
#
loop_
_entity_poly.entity_id
_entity_poly.type
_entity_poly.pdbx_seq_one_letter_code
_entity_poly.pdbx_strand_id
1 'polypeptide(L)'
;MWLKFINFSPFIVTKYINSKQKIIKLTWYLMEKAKKIKLFIGLFYLVAICLFLYFFFSKFSLQELTSYDFIRDNRSYFFELKNSNLFLLSIIFLGLTILWVFPFLGFGSPVALMGGFIFGKWIGTILVVLGLSIGATFIYLFGNYFLKEFIREKFLNKFINLEQKFKKSEFIYLLIYRFIGGIPWQLSCLLPTLFNVKVNNFFFATLIGIIPQIFLAVSIGSCLEKVIDQNSEVPGISDIIFSADIYLPIFAFFGLIILSIILRKIFYKN
;
A
#
# COMPACT_ATOMS: atom_id res chain seq x y z
N MET A 1 -14.80 -41.73 -49.90
CA MET A 1 -13.69 -42.58 -50.37
C MET A 1 -12.33 -41.89 -50.25
N TRP A 2 -12.05 -41.13 -49.13
CA TRP A 2 -10.78 -40.38 -48.92
C TRP A 2 -10.23 -40.52 -47.51
N LEU A 3 -10.51 -41.62 -46.75
CA LEU A 3 -10.06 -41.82 -45.37
C LEU A 3 -9.16 -43.07 -45.21
N LYS A 4 -8.38 -43.40 -46.21
CA LYS A 4 -7.46 -44.54 -46.14
C LYS A 4 -6.10 -44.19 -46.74
N PHE A 5 -5.31 -43.29 -46.14
CA PHE A 5 -3.86 -43.21 -46.40
C PHE A 5 -3.21 -42.19 -45.43
N ILE A 6 -3.18 -42.51 -44.15
CA ILE A 6 -2.09 -42.04 -43.28
C ILE A 6 -1.83 -43.15 -42.27
N ASN A 7 -1.19 -44.22 -42.76
CA ASN A 7 -0.57 -45.22 -41.89
C ASN A 7 0.75 -44.63 -41.40
N PHE A 8 0.68 -43.76 -40.38
CA PHE A 8 1.90 -43.40 -39.64
C PHE A 8 2.38 -44.66 -38.94
N SER A 9 3.61 -45.08 -39.28
CA SER A 9 4.28 -46.18 -38.58
C SER A 9 4.15 -45.95 -37.05
N PRO A 10 3.70 -46.96 -36.28
CA PRO A 10 3.57 -46.85 -34.80
C PRO A 10 4.83 -46.32 -34.14
N PHE A 11 5.97 -46.56 -34.76
CA PHE A 11 7.29 -46.09 -34.32
C PHE A 11 7.44 -44.56 -34.41
N ILE A 12 6.90 -43.91 -35.44
CA ILE A 12 6.95 -42.45 -35.60
C ILE A 12 6.01 -41.79 -34.60
N VAL A 13 4.83 -42.33 -34.38
CA VAL A 13 3.86 -41.84 -33.41
C VAL A 13 4.40 -41.93 -31.97
N THR A 14 4.99 -43.05 -31.59
CA THR A 14 5.62 -43.24 -30.27
C THR A 14 6.81 -42.30 -30.06
N LYS A 15 7.65 -42.11 -31.07
CA LYS A 15 8.79 -41.16 -30.99
C LYS A 15 8.32 -39.71 -30.83
N TYR A 16 7.25 -39.34 -31.53
CA TYR A 16 6.63 -37.99 -31.41
C TYR A 16 6.01 -37.77 -30.02
N ILE A 17 5.27 -38.73 -29.48
CA ILE A 17 4.67 -38.69 -28.16
C ILE A 17 5.76 -38.59 -27.09
N ASN A 18 6.80 -39.40 -27.16
CA ASN A 18 7.92 -39.36 -26.21
C ASN A 18 8.69 -38.01 -26.24
N SER A 19 8.91 -37.43 -27.44
CA SER A 19 9.54 -36.12 -27.55
C SER A 19 8.68 -35.03 -26.97
N LYS A 20 7.36 -35.06 -27.21
CA LYS A 20 6.40 -34.09 -26.63
C LYS A 20 6.32 -34.20 -25.10
N GLN A 21 6.32 -35.42 -24.55
CA GLN A 21 6.39 -35.65 -23.10
C GLN A 21 7.70 -35.12 -22.47
N LYS A 22 8.83 -35.32 -23.17
CA LYS A 22 10.13 -34.79 -22.71
C LYS A 22 10.16 -33.26 -22.69
N ILE A 23 9.59 -32.62 -23.72
CA ILE A 23 9.46 -31.16 -23.79
C ILE A 23 8.55 -30.66 -22.66
N ILE A 24 7.41 -31.32 -22.43
CA ILE A 24 6.48 -30.94 -21.33
C ILE A 24 7.18 -31.08 -19.97
N LYS A 25 7.91 -32.14 -19.71
CA LYS A 25 8.68 -32.30 -18.45
C LYS A 25 9.76 -31.23 -18.30
N LEU A 26 10.46 -30.89 -19.37
CA LEU A 26 11.51 -29.86 -19.34
C LEU A 26 10.91 -28.48 -19.09
N THR A 27 9.81 -28.14 -19.76
CA THR A 27 9.12 -26.84 -19.50
C THR A 27 8.57 -26.75 -18.07
N TRP A 28 8.01 -27.83 -17.56
CA TRP A 28 7.58 -27.91 -16.14
C TRP A 28 8.75 -27.69 -15.18
N TYR A 29 9.86 -28.36 -15.39
CA TYR A 29 11.07 -28.20 -14.56
C TYR A 29 11.61 -26.77 -14.61
N LEU A 30 11.68 -26.17 -15.81
CA LEU A 30 12.15 -24.78 -15.97
C LEU A 30 11.20 -23.78 -15.33
N MET A 31 9.89 -24.00 -15.42
CA MET A 31 8.89 -23.16 -14.75
C MET A 31 9.02 -23.25 -13.22
N GLU A 32 9.18 -24.44 -12.67
CA GLU A 32 9.35 -24.63 -11.24
C GLU A 32 10.65 -23.98 -10.73
N LYS A 33 11.74 -24.12 -11.46
CA LYS A 33 13.01 -23.47 -11.15
C LYS A 33 12.90 -21.95 -11.20
N ALA A 34 12.22 -21.40 -12.21
CA ALA A 34 11.98 -19.97 -12.32
C ALA A 34 11.12 -19.42 -11.16
N LYS A 35 10.11 -20.18 -10.71
CA LYS A 35 9.30 -19.85 -9.53
C LYS A 35 10.15 -19.75 -8.26
N LYS A 36 10.99 -20.75 -8.01
CA LYS A 36 11.90 -20.78 -6.85
C LYS A 36 12.88 -19.62 -6.87
N ILE A 37 13.45 -19.30 -8.04
CA ILE A 37 14.39 -18.18 -8.21
C ILE A 37 13.68 -16.84 -7.91
N LYS A 38 12.48 -16.62 -8.45
CA LYS A 38 11.70 -15.40 -8.18
C LYS A 38 11.39 -15.24 -6.69
N LEU A 39 10.92 -16.31 -6.05
CA LEU A 39 10.66 -16.33 -4.62
C LEU A 39 11.92 -16.01 -3.82
N PHE A 40 13.06 -16.65 -4.17
CA PHE A 40 14.32 -16.40 -3.48
C PHE A 40 14.77 -14.93 -3.61
N ILE A 41 14.66 -14.33 -4.80
CA ILE A 41 14.99 -12.92 -5.01
C ILE A 41 14.05 -12.03 -4.19
N GLY A 42 12.75 -12.32 -4.16
CA GLY A 42 11.78 -11.57 -3.37
C GLY A 42 12.03 -11.65 -1.87
N LEU A 43 12.36 -12.83 -1.35
CA LEU A 43 12.71 -13.02 0.06
C LEU A 43 14.05 -12.37 0.40
N PHE A 44 15.05 -12.50 -0.46
CA PHE A 44 16.35 -11.84 -0.28
C PHE A 44 16.20 -10.32 -0.19
N TYR A 45 15.39 -9.74 -1.07
CA TYR A 45 15.06 -8.31 -1.04
C TYR A 45 14.41 -7.92 0.31
N LEU A 46 13.43 -8.68 0.79
CA LEU A 46 12.77 -8.40 2.07
C LEU A 46 13.76 -8.48 3.24
N VAL A 47 14.63 -9.49 3.25
CA VAL A 47 15.68 -9.64 4.28
C VAL A 47 16.66 -8.47 4.21
N ALA A 48 17.11 -8.08 3.01
CA ALA A 48 18.03 -6.96 2.81
C ALA A 48 17.43 -5.64 3.33
N ILE A 49 16.14 -5.40 3.08
CA ILE A 49 15.44 -4.22 3.61
C ILE A 49 15.28 -4.29 5.13
N CYS A 50 14.91 -5.44 5.69
CA CYS A 50 14.82 -5.59 7.15
C CYS A 50 16.18 -5.31 7.82
N LEU A 51 17.26 -5.80 7.25
CA LEU A 51 18.63 -5.52 7.75
C LEU A 51 18.98 -4.04 7.62
N PHE A 52 18.68 -3.43 6.46
CA PHE A 52 18.90 -1.99 6.26
C PHE A 52 18.11 -1.16 7.28
N LEU A 53 16.83 -1.43 7.47
CA LEU A 53 16.00 -0.75 8.46
C LEU A 53 16.51 -0.94 9.88
N TYR A 54 16.93 -2.16 10.23
CA TYR A 54 17.55 -2.45 11.54
C TYR A 54 18.80 -1.59 11.76
N PHE A 55 19.74 -1.54 10.79
CA PHE A 55 20.93 -0.69 10.87
C PHE A 55 20.60 0.79 10.89
N PHE A 56 19.64 1.21 10.08
CA PHE A 56 19.21 2.62 10.02
C PHE A 56 18.64 3.08 11.36
N PHE A 57 17.68 2.33 11.92
CA PHE A 57 17.07 2.69 13.20
C PHE A 57 17.98 2.42 14.41
N SER A 58 19.01 1.62 14.26
CA SER A 58 20.06 1.48 15.27
C SER A 58 20.97 2.72 15.37
N LYS A 59 21.10 3.48 14.28
CA LYS A 59 21.91 4.72 14.21
C LYS A 59 21.11 5.99 14.41
N PHE A 60 19.84 6.00 13.99
CA PHE A 60 18.96 7.15 14.05
C PHE A 60 17.77 6.82 14.95
N SER A 61 17.68 7.52 16.09
CA SER A 61 16.51 7.39 16.97
C SER A 61 15.29 8.02 16.32
N LEU A 62 14.26 7.20 16.08
CA LEU A 62 12.96 7.72 15.62
C LEU A 62 12.38 8.74 16.60
N GLN A 63 12.67 8.58 17.90
CA GLN A 63 12.23 9.52 18.94
C GLN A 63 12.85 10.91 18.75
N GLU A 64 14.11 11.00 18.32
CA GLU A 64 14.76 12.27 18.04
C GLU A 64 14.19 12.92 16.79
N LEU A 65 14.04 12.18 15.70
CA LEU A 65 13.54 12.69 14.42
C LEU A 65 12.05 13.11 14.47
N THR A 66 11.28 12.51 15.36
CA THR A 66 9.85 12.83 15.55
C THR A 66 9.58 13.62 16.83
N SER A 67 10.65 14.06 17.53
CA SER A 67 10.51 14.86 18.73
C SER A 67 9.94 16.24 18.40
N TYR A 68 9.16 16.76 19.32
CA TYR A 68 8.63 18.12 19.23
C TYR A 68 9.76 19.16 19.06
N ASP A 69 10.86 18.98 19.79
CA ASP A 69 12.02 19.88 19.74
C ASP A 69 12.69 19.87 18.35
N PHE A 70 12.88 18.70 17.73
CA PHE A 70 13.42 18.62 16.39
C PHE A 70 12.53 19.33 15.36
N ILE A 71 11.21 19.14 15.46
CA ILE A 71 10.24 19.79 14.57
C ILE A 71 10.25 21.30 14.79
N ARG A 72 10.25 21.76 16.04
CA ARG A 72 10.29 23.17 16.40
C ARG A 72 11.56 23.86 15.90
N ASP A 73 12.72 23.26 16.16
CA ASP A 73 14.03 23.86 15.85
C ASP A 73 14.32 23.91 14.35
N ASN A 74 13.77 22.98 13.56
CA ASN A 74 13.91 22.97 12.10
C ASN A 74 12.73 23.64 11.36
N ARG A 75 11.75 24.20 12.09
CA ARG A 75 10.55 24.77 11.50
C ARG A 75 10.85 25.89 10.51
N SER A 76 11.69 26.86 10.89
CA SER A 76 12.07 27.99 10.02
C SER A 76 12.60 27.52 8.68
N TYR A 77 13.46 26.52 8.68
CA TYR A 77 14.02 25.93 7.47
C TYR A 77 12.95 25.33 6.53
N PHE A 78 11.99 24.58 7.08
CA PHE A 78 10.89 24.03 6.27
C PHE A 78 9.99 25.13 5.69
N PHE A 79 9.75 26.21 6.45
CA PHE A 79 8.93 27.34 5.99
C PHE A 79 9.64 28.18 4.94
N GLU A 80 10.93 28.40 5.06
CA GLU A 80 11.72 29.08 4.03
C GLU A 80 11.71 28.28 2.72
N LEU A 81 11.89 26.95 2.79
CA LEU A 81 11.78 26.07 1.61
C LEU A 81 10.39 26.12 0.97
N LYS A 82 9.33 26.11 1.80
CA LYS A 82 7.94 26.21 1.32
C LYS A 82 7.68 27.53 0.60
N ASN A 83 8.17 28.63 1.15
CA ASN A 83 7.98 29.97 0.59
C ASN A 83 8.84 30.20 -0.67
N SER A 84 10.01 29.58 -0.74
CA SER A 84 10.89 29.70 -1.89
C SER A 84 10.36 28.98 -3.13
N ASN A 85 9.91 27.72 -3.00
CA ASN A 85 9.37 26.95 -4.12
C ASN A 85 8.48 25.80 -3.64
N LEU A 86 7.20 26.10 -3.41
CA LEU A 86 6.20 25.10 -2.98
C LEU A 86 6.09 23.91 -3.94
N PHE A 87 6.19 24.15 -5.26
CA PHE A 87 6.05 23.10 -6.26
C PHE A 87 7.21 22.10 -6.18
N LEU A 88 8.45 22.60 -6.12
CA LEU A 88 9.63 21.75 -5.99
C LEU A 88 9.59 20.94 -4.69
N LEU A 89 9.25 21.59 -3.57
CA LEU A 89 9.13 20.93 -2.27
C LEU A 89 8.07 19.83 -2.31
N SER A 90 6.93 20.07 -2.98
CA SER A 90 5.85 19.08 -3.16
C SER A 90 6.32 17.86 -3.94
N ILE A 91 7.09 18.04 -5.02
CA ILE A 91 7.65 16.93 -5.82
C ILE A 91 8.66 16.12 -5.01
N ILE A 92 9.56 16.81 -4.28
CA ILE A 92 10.54 16.14 -3.42
C ILE A 92 9.82 15.33 -2.34
N PHE A 93 8.86 15.92 -1.65
CA PHE A 93 8.07 15.25 -0.62
C PHE A 93 7.32 14.04 -1.16
N LEU A 94 6.69 14.17 -2.33
CA LEU A 94 6.02 13.06 -3.02
C LEU A 94 7.00 11.92 -3.34
N GLY A 95 8.17 12.25 -3.90
CA GLY A 95 9.22 11.28 -4.20
C GLY A 95 9.72 10.56 -2.96
N LEU A 96 10.01 11.31 -1.88
CA LEU A 96 10.42 10.74 -0.60
C LEU A 96 9.33 9.87 0.02
N THR A 97 8.06 10.25 -0.09
CA THR A 97 6.93 9.44 0.36
C THR A 97 6.85 8.11 -0.38
N ILE A 98 7.01 8.13 -1.70
CA ILE A 98 7.03 6.91 -2.52
C ILE A 98 8.20 6.01 -2.10
N LEU A 99 9.41 6.58 -1.96
CA LEU A 99 10.59 5.85 -1.51
C LEU A 99 10.45 5.31 -0.09
N TRP A 100 9.81 6.04 0.82
CA TRP A 100 9.54 5.59 2.17
C TRP A 100 8.62 4.36 2.17
N VAL A 101 7.58 4.36 1.34
CA VAL A 101 6.64 3.24 1.23
C VAL A 101 7.24 2.08 0.44
N PHE A 102 7.89 2.35 -0.67
CA PHE A 102 8.59 1.36 -1.49
C PHE A 102 9.93 1.95 -1.97
N PRO A 103 11.05 1.33 -1.64
CA PRO A 103 11.25 -0.04 -1.13
C PRO A 103 11.22 -0.24 0.40
N PHE A 104 11.23 0.84 1.21
CA PHE A 104 11.49 0.73 2.65
C PHE A 104 10.32 0.17 3.48
N LEU A 105 9.15 -0.07 2.88
CA LEU A 105 7.95 -0.59 3.56
C LEU A 105 7.49 0.29 4.74
N GLY A 106 7.73 1.59 4.66
CA GLY A 106 7.41 2.54 5.71
C GLY A 106 5.91 2.68 5.97
N PHE A 107 5.58 3.12 7.19
CA PHE A 107 4.21 3.40 7.61
C PHE A 107 3.73 4.75 7.08
N GLY A 108 2.42 4.88 6.83
CA GLY A 108 1.82 6.12 6.34
C GLY A 108 1.75 7.22 7.40
N SER A 109 1.68 6.88 8.70
CA SER A 109 1.46 7.85 9.78
C SER A 109 2.55 8.93 9.90
N PRO A 110 3.86 8.63 9.92
CA PRO A 110 4.88 9.66 10.01
C PRO A 110 4.83 10.63 8.81
N VAL A 111 4.63 10.09 7.62
CA VAL A 111 4.54 10.89 6.39
C VAL A 111 3.30 11.78 6.40
N ALA A 112 2.17 11.28 6.93
CA ALA A 112 0.95 12.04 7.04
C ALA A 112 1.09 13.21 8.04
N LEU A 113 1.72 12.99 9.19
CA LEU A 113 2.00 14.04 10.16
C LEU A 113 2.92 15.12 9.58
N MET A 114 4.02 14.71 8.93
CA MET A 114 4.94 15.64 8.28
C MET A 114 4.28 16.39 7.12
N GLY A 115 3.48 15.71 6.30
CA GLY A 115 2.74 16.32 5.22
C GLY A 115 1.77 17.39 5.71
N GLY A 116 1.08 17.11 6.83
CA GLY A 116 0.20 18.06 7.49
C GLY A 116 0.95 19.26 8.05
N PHE A 117 2.07 19.01 8.71
CA PHE A 117 2.92 20.05 9.29
C PHE A 117 3.49 21.01 8.24
N ILE A 118 4.03 20.47 7.13
CA ILE A 118 4.71 21.28 6.10
C ILE A 118 3.70 21.96 5.16
N PHE A 119 2.70 21.23 4.66
CA PHE A 119 1.80 21.68 3.59
C PHE A 119 0.40 22.06 4.08
N GLY A 120 0.10 21.84 5.36
CA GLY A 120 -1.24 22.00 5.89
C GLY A 120 -2.20 20.88 5.48
N LYS A 121 -3.44 20.94 5.98
CA LYS A 121 -4.40 19.83 5.87
C LYS A 121 -4.81 19.47 4.43
N TRP A 122 -4.98 20.43 3.52
CA TRP A 122 -5.51 20.19 2.18
C TRP A 122 -4.43 19.68 1.21
N ILE A 123 -3.37 20.46 1.03
CA ILE A 123 -2.27 20.10 0.13
C ILE A 123 -1.55 18.87 0.66
N GLY A 124 -1.30 18.82 1.98
CA GLY A 124 -0.68 17.67 2.65
C GLY A 124 -1.47 16.38 2.40
N THR A 125 -2.80 16.41 2.52
CA THR A 125 -3.63 15.22 2.23
C THR A 125 -3.48 14.74 0.80
N ILE A 126 -3.54 15.65 -0.18
CA ILE A 126 -3.40 15.29 -1.60
C ILE A 126 -2.05 14.64 -1.86
N LEU A 127 -0.96 15.26 -1.39
CA LEU A 127 0.40 14.76 -1.61
C LEU A 127 0.63 13.41 -0.94
N VAL A 128 0.21 13.27 0.32
CA VAL A 128 0.36 12.02 1.08
C VAL A 128 -0.46 10.90 0.47
N VAL A 129 -1.72 11.15 0.14
CA VAL A 129 -2.60 10.13 -0.48
C VAL A 129 -2.04 9.67 -1.82
N LEU A 130 -1.55 10.58 -2.66
CA LEU A 130 -0.90 10.24 -3.93
C LEU A 130 0.36 9.41 -3.71
N GLY A 131 1.26 9.87 -2.84
CA GLY A 131 2.52 9.18 -2.55
C GLY A 131 2.32 7.77 -1.98
N LEU A 132 1.43 7.64 -0.99
CA LEU A 132 1.07 6.34 -0.40
C LEU A 132 0.43 5.41 -1.42
N SER A 133 -0.45 5.91 -2.30
CA SER A 133 -1.13 5.09 -3.31
C SER A 133 -0.18 4.57 -4.37
N ILE A 134 0.76 5.41 -4.84
CA ILE A 134 1.80 5.01 -5.78
C ILE A 134 2.74 3.99 -5.11
N GLY A 135 3.24 4.29 -3.92
CA GLY A 135 4.12 3.38 -3.17
C GLY A 135 3.45 2.04 -2.85
N ALA A 136 2.18 2.04 -2.41
CA ALA A 136 1.40 0.82 -2.20
C ALA A 136 1.25 -0.01 -3.48
N THR A 137 1.08 0.66 -4.62
CA THR A 137 0.98 -0.01 -5.93
C THR A 137 2.29 -0.68 -6.29
N PHE A 138 3.44 -0.07 -6.01
CA PHE A 138 4.74 -0.73 -6.19
C PHE A 138 4.92 -1.94 -5.28
N ILE A 139 4.49 -1.88 -4.00
CA ILE A 139 4.48 -3.06 -3.11
C ILE A 139 3.60 -4.17 -3.69
N TYR A 140 2.40 -3.82 -4.17
CA TYR A 140 1.48 -4.77 -4.80
C TYR A 140 2.10 -5.42 -6.04
N LEU A 141 2.69 -4.63 -6.94
CA LEU A 141 3.35 -5.13 -8.16
C LEU A 141 4.52 -6.04 -7.80
N PHE A 142 5.34 -5.66 -6.84
CA PHE A 142 6.43 -6.49 -6.33
C PHE A 142 5.91 -7.82 -5.78
N GLY A 143 4.92 -7.77 -4.89
CA GLY A 143 4.28 -8.95 -4.32
C GLY A 143 3.65 -9.85 -5.39
N ASN A 144 2.95 -9.25 -6.37
CA ASN A 144 2.32 -9.98 -7.45
C ASN A 144 3.34 -10.64 -8.40
N TYR A 145 4.52 -10.03 -8.58
CA TYR A 145 5.55 -10.60 -9.44
C TYR A 145 6.41 -11.67 -8.74
N PHE A 146 6.85 -11.41 -7.50
CA PHE A 146 7.80 -12.26 -6.79
C PHE A 146 7.17 -13.26 -5.82
N LEU A 147 6.09 -12.87 -5.14
CA LEU A 147 5.53 -13.61 -4.00
C LEU A 147 4.16 -14.25 -4.28
N LYS A 148 3.53 -13.93 -5.41
CA LYS A 148 2.16 -14.34 -5.74
C LYS A 148 1.91 -15.84 -5.55
N GLU A 149 2.77 -16.67 -6.12
CA GLU A 149 2.58 -18.13 -6.11
C GLU A 149 2.71 -18.68 -4.70
N PHE A 150 3.73 -18.24 -3.96
CA PHE A 150 3.93 -18.61 -2.56
C PHE A 150 2.73 -18.21 -1.68
N ILE A 151 2.26 -16.98 -1.83
CA ILE A 151 1.13 -16.47 -1.06
C ILE A 151 -0.15 -17.26 -1.40
N ARG A 152 -0.40 -17.53 -2.67
CA ARG A 152 -1.58 -18.27 -3.13
C ARG A 152 -1.56 -19.73 -2.65
N GLU A 153 -0.46 -20.45 -2.82
CA GLU A 153 -0.33 -21.84 -2.39
C GLU A 153 -0.56 -21.98 -0.87
N LYS A 154 -0.05 -21.03 -0.08
CA LYS A 154 -0.12 -21.09 1.38
C LYS A 154 -1.46 -20.62 1.95
N PHE A 155 -2.09 -19.62 1.35
CA PHE A 155 -3.20 -18.90 1.97
C PHE A 155 -4.52 -18.97 1.19
N LEU A 156 -4.51 -19.29 -0.11
CA LEU A 156 -5.72 -19.22 -0.95
C LEU A 156 -6.87 -20.10 -0.41
N ASN A 157 -6.57 -21.31 0.05
CA ASN A 157 -7.57 -22.23 0.58
C ASN A 157 -8.35 -21.66 1.78
N LYS A 158 -7.70 -20.80 2.59
CA LYS A 158 -8.36 -20.13 3.73
C LYS A 158 -9.29 -18.99 3.29
N PHE A 159 -9.10 -18.45 2.09
CA PHE A 159 -9.79 -17.25 1.61
C PHE A 159 -10.59 -17.48 0.31
N ILE A 160 -10.88 -18.74 -0.04
CA ILE A 160 -11.54 -19.10 -1.30
C ILE A 160 -12.92 -18.42 -1.46
N ASN A 161 -13.69 -18.32 -0.37
CA ASN A 161 -14.98 -17.64 -0.38
C ASN A 161 -14.83 -16.12 -0.61
N LEU A 162 -13.73 -15.55 -0.14
CA LEU A 162 -13.41 -14.14 -0.35
C LEU A 162 -12.99 -13.91 -1.81
N GLU A 163 -12.24 -14.82 -2.43
CA GLU A 163 -11.85 -14.73 -3.83
C GLU A 163 -13.08 -14.63 -4.76
N GLN A 164 -14.10 -15.45 -4.50
CA GLN A 164 -15.33 -15.40 -5.29
C GLN A 164 -16.07 -14.05 -5.17
N LYS A 165 -16.06 -13.45 -3.98
CA LYS A 165 -16.65 -12.13 -3.75
C LYS A 165 -15.82 -11.04 -4.43
N PHE A 166 -14.50 -11.08 -4.33
CA PHE A 166 -13.61 -10.14 -5.01
C PHE A 166 -13.79 -10.18 -6.54
N LYS A 167 -13.94 -11.36 -7.14
CA LYS A 167 -14.18 -11.50 -8.59
C LYS A 167 -15.46 -10.82 -9.07
N LYS A 168 -16.47 -10.67 -8.21
CA LYS A 168 -17.72 -9.99 -8.57
C LYS A 168 -17.57 -8.45 -8.65
N SER A 169 -16.77 -7.85 -7.77
CA SER A 169 -16.56 -6.41 -7.72
C SER A 169 -15.25 -6.05 -7.03
N GLU A 170 -14.14 -6.23 -7.74
CA GLU A 170 -12.77 -5.99 -7.21
C GLU A 170 -12.62 -4.59 -6.60
N PHE A 171 -13.07 -3.56 -7.32
CA PHE A 171 -12.92 -2.18 -6.90
C PHE A 171 -13.65 -1.88 -5.60
N ILE A 172 -14.92 -2.28 -5.48
CA ILE A 172 -15.73 -2.00 -4.28
C ILE A 172 -15.16 -2.73 -3.05
N TYR A 173 -14.77 -4.01 -3.19
CA TYR A 173 -14.20 -4.76 -2.08
C TYR A 173 -12.86 -4.17 -1.62
N LEU A 174 -12.00 -3.75 -2.56
CA LEU A 174 -10.76 -3.07 -2.22
C LEU A 174 -11.00 -1.72 -1.57
N LEU A 175 -11.96 -0.94 -2.06
CA LEU A 175 -12.32 0.35 -1.49
C LEU A 175 -12.78 0.19 -0.03
N ILE A 176 -13.72 -0.74 0.23
CA ILE A 176 -14.21 -1.04 1.59
C ILE A 176 -13.04 -1.51 2.48
N TYR A 177 -12.20 -2.38 1.96
CA TYR A 177 -11.03 -2.90 2.65
C TYR A 177 -10.06 -1.79 3.07
N ARG A 178 -9.81 -0.81 2.18
CA ARG A 178 -8.97 0.34 2.46
C ARG A 178 -9.62 1.33 3.41
N PHE A 179 -10.92 1.51 3.30
CA PHE A 179 -11.69 2.45 4.12
C PHE A 179 -11.78 1.99 5.59
N ILE A 180 -12.05 0.71 5.83
CA ILE A 180 -12.18 0.16 7.19
C ILE A 180 -10.82 0.13 7.90
N GLY A 181 -9.73 -0.16 7.18
CA GLY A 181 -8.40 -0.30 7.79
C GLY A 181 -8.27 -1.53 8.69
N GLY A 182 -7.50 -1.42 9.77
CA GLY A 182 -7.34 -2.48 10.77
C GLY A 182 -6.35 -3.59 10.42
N ILE A 183 -5.79 -3.59 9.22
CA ILE A 183 -4.73 -4.50 8.79
C ILE A 183 -3.42 -3.71 8.65
N PRO A 184 -2.29 -4.23 9.14
CA PRO A 184 -1.00 -3.58 8.95
C PRO A 184 -0.77 -3.20 7.50
N TRP A 185 -0.26 -1.99 7.26
CA TRP A 185 -0.16 -1.37 5.94
C TRP A 185 0.49 -2.27 4.90
N GLN A 186 1.63 -2.87 5.23
CA GLN A 186 2.40 -3.74 4.34
C GLN A 186 1.61 -4.99 3.95
N LEU A 187 0.97 -5.63 4.93
CA LEU A 187 0.10 -6.79 4.69
C LEU A 187 -1.10 -6.39 3.85
N SER A 188 -1.66 -5.22 4.10
CA SER A 188 -2.80 -4.71 3.34
C SER A 188 -2.46 -4.45 1.86
N CYS A 189 -1.20 -4.18 1.53
CA CYS A 189 -0.73 -4.04 0.16
C CYS A 189 -0.47 -5.40 -0.53
N LEU A 190 -0.05 -6.43 0.23
CA LEU A 190 0.28 -7.75 -0.30
C LEU A 190 -0.93 -8.69 -0.41
N LEU A 191 -1.89 -8.60 0.51
CA LEU A 191 -3.06 -9.50 0.52
C LEU A 191 -3.86 -9.52 -0.80
N PRO A 192 -4.05 -8.41 -1.53
CA PRO A 192 -4.73 -8.42 -2.83
C PRO A 192 -4.05 -9.28 -3.90
N THR A 193 -2.77 -9.65 -3.73
CA THR A 193 -2.09 -10.60 -4.63
C THR A 193 -2.73 -11.99 -4.61
N LEU A 194 -3.40 -12.37 -3.50
CA LEU A 194 -4.18 -13.62 -3.40
C LEU A 194 -5.27 -13.69 -4.48
N PHE A 195 -5.90 -12.55 -4.76
CA PHE A 195 -7.09 -12.45 -5.60
C PHE A 195 -6.78 -12.03 -7.03
N ASN A 196 -5.50 -11.79 -7.35
CA ASN A 196 -5.04 -11.37 -8.68
C ASN A 196 -5.78 -10.14 -9.21
N VAL A 197 -5.91 -9.13 -8.37
CA VAL A 197 -6.63 -7.89 -8.65
C VAL A 197 -5.98 -7.09 -9.77
N LYS A 198 -6.75 -6.37 -10.57
CA LYS A 198 -6.22 -5.45 -11.59
C LYS A 198 -5.50 -4.27 -10.91
N VAL A 199 -4.32 -3.92 -11.42
CA VAL A 199 -3.47 -2.83 -10.88
C VAL A 199 -4.25 -1.52 -10.79
N ASN A 200 -5.02 -1.18 -11.81
CA ASN A 200 -5.83 0.03 -11.82
C ASN A 200 -6.89 0.04 -10.70
N ASN A 201 -7.57 -1.10 -10.50
CA ASN A 201 -8.55 -1.22 -9.41
C ASN A 201 -7.87 -1.09 -8.05
N PHE A 202 -6.68 -1.66 -7.88
CA PHE A 202 -5.90 -1.53 -6.66
C PHE A 202 -5.48 -0.07 -6.41
N PHE A 203 -4.93 0.61 -7.43
CA PHE A 203 -4.49 2.00 -7.31
C PHE A 203 -5.64 2.94 -6.95
N PHE A 204 -6.72 2.95 -7.74
CA PHE A 204 -7.83 3.87 -7.50
C PHE A 204 -8.62 3.55 -6.23
N ALA A 205 -8.80 2.28 -5.88
CA ALA A 205 -9.43 1.91 -4.61
C ALA A 205 -8.56 2.30 -3.40
N THR A 206 -7.24 2.22 -3.52
CA THR A 206 -6.31 2.72 -2.49
C THR A 206 -6.38 4.24 -2.42
N LEU A 207 -6.27 4.93 -3.55
CA LEU A 207 -6.29 6.39 -3.64
C LEU A 207 -7.54 6.98 -2.94
N ILE A 208 -8.71 6.44 -3.23
CA ILE A 208 -9.97 6.95 -2.66
C ILE A 208 -10.18 6.43 -1.23
N GLY A 209 -9.88 5.16 -1.00
CA GLY A 209 -10.20 4.49 0.26
C GLY A 209 -9.39 4.96 1.47
N ILE A 210 -8.15 5.45 1.26
CA ILE A 210 -7.32 5.94 2.37
C ILE A 210 -7.55 7.42 2.70
N ILE A 211 -8.28 8.18 1.86
CA ILE A 211 -8.49 9.62 2.06
C ILE A 211 -8.96 9.96 3.48
N PRO A 212 -10.00 9.34 4.04
CA PRO A 212 -10.51 9.75 5.36
C PRO A 212 -9.48 9.53 6.48
N GLN A 213 -8.78 8.40 6.46
CA GLN A 213 -7.76 8.08 7.46
C GLN A 213 -6.55 9.02 7.37
N ILE A 214 -6.09 9.28 6.14
CA ILE A 214 -4.95 10.17 5.90
C ILE A 214 -5.31 11.61 6.19
N PHE A 215 -6.51 12.06 5.86
CA PHE A 215 -6.98 13.40 6.19
C PHE A 215 -6.97 13.65 7.70
N LEU A 216 -7.37 12.68 8.52
CA LEU A 216 -7.28 12.77 9.98
C LEU A 216 -5.83 12.90 10.43
N ALA A 217 -4.93 12.03 9.97
CA ALA A 217 -3.53 12.05 10.36
C ALA A 217 -2.82 13.34 9.92
N VAL A 218 -3.10 13.80 8.70
CA VAL A 218 -2.59 15.08 8.17
C VAL A 218 -3.13 16.27 8.94
N SER A 219 -4.41 16.23 9.35
CA SER A 219 -5.02 17.29 10.18
C SER A 219 -4.34 17.41 11.53
N ILE A 220 -3.95 16.29 12.15
CA ILE A 220 -3.15 16.30 13.40
C ILE A 220 -1.80 16.98 13.14
N GLY A 221 -1.10 16.65 12.08
CA GLY A 221 0.16 17.30 11.71
C GLY A 221 0.01 18.81 11.48
N SER A 222 -1.07 19.22 10.79
CA SER A 222 -1.37 20.63 10.56
C SER A 222 -1.74 21.38 11.85
N CYS A 223 -2.36 20.70 12.81
CA CYS A 223 -2.66 21.27 14.12
C CYS A 223 -1.37 21.54 14.91
N LEU A 224 -0.41 20.62 14.88
CA LEU A 224 0.90 20.80 15.50
C LEU A 224 1.62 22.05 14.97
N GLU A 225 1.54 22.33 13.66
CA GLU A 225 2.06 23.58 13.08
C GLU A 225 1.49 24.82 13.77
N LYS A 226 0.15 24.89 13.88
CA LYS A 226 -0.55 26.06 14.46
C LYS A 226 -0.25 26.27 15.94
N VAL A 227 -0.12 25.17 16.69
CA VAL A 227 0.14 25.23 18.13
C VAL A 227 1.57 25.66 18.42
N ILE A 228 2.54 25.20 17.63
CA ILE A 228 3.94 25.68 17.72
C ILE A 228 4.01 27.19 17.44
N ASP A 229 3.12 27.72 16.58
CA ASP A 229 3.06 29.17 16.30
C ASP A 229 2.56 30.00 17.47
N GLN A 230 1.65 29.46 18.25
CA GLN A 230 0.93 30.22 19.25
C GLN A 230 1.54 30.15 20.67
N ASN A 231 2.29 29.10 20.98
CA ASN A 231 2.79 28.81 22.31
C ASN A 231 4.24 28.30 22.31
N SER A 232 5.03 28.79 23.26
CA SER A 232 6.37 28.25 23.57
C SER A 232 6.35 26.92 24.34
N GLU A 233 5.18 26.47 24.81
CA GLU A 233 5.02 25.22 25.56
C GLU A 233 4.43 24.10 24.70
N VAL A 234 4.80 22.87 25.03
CA VAL A 234 4.27 21.68 24.37
C VAL A 234 2.76 21.59 24.60
N PRO A 235 1.92 21.57 23.55
CA PRO A 235 0.48 21.50 23.72
C PRO A 235 0.07 20.23 24.45
N GLY A 236 -0.85 20.36 25.38
CA GLY A 236 -1.44 19.22 26.04
C GLY A 236 -2.19 18.33 25.02
N ILE A 237 -2.21 17.03 25.27
CA ILE A 237 -2.97 16.07 24.41
C ILE A 237 -4.45 16.49 24.33
N SER A 238 -5.01 17.06 25.41
CA SER A 238 -6.35 17.64 25.45
C SER A 238 -6.54 18.74 24.40
N ASP A 239 -5.61 19.69 24.33
CA ASP A 239 -5.71 20.86 23.44
C ASP A 239 -5.68 20.45 21.97
N ILE A 240 -4.91 19.40 21.68
CA ILE A 240 -4.85 18.79 20.35
C ILE A 240 -6.18 18.10 20.03
N ILE A 241 -6.69 17.23 20.91
CA ILE A 241 -7.91 16.43 20.66
C ILE A 241 -9.15 17.31 20.53
N PHE A 242 -9.27 18.34 21.37
CA PHE A 242 -10.43 19.26 21.38
C PHE A 242 -10.33 20.40 20.37
N SER A 243 -9.27 20.44 19.53
CA SER A 243 -9.21 21.42 18.45
C SER A 243 -10.26 21.11 17.37
N ALA A 244 -10.92 22.14 16.83
CA ALA A 244 -11.90 22.00 15.75
C ALA A 244 -11.33 21.30 14.50
N ASP A 245 -10.03 21.50 14.26
CA ASP A 245 -9.31 20.91 13.14
C ASP A 245 -9.16 19.36 13.26
N ILE A 246 -9.38 18.81 14.46
CA ILE A 246 -9.28 17.36 14.72
C ILE A 246 -10.64 16.74 15.00
N TYR A 247 -11.45 17.28 15.91
CA TYR A 247 -12.72 16.62 16.23
C TYR A 247 -13.71 16.66 15.07
N LEU A 248 -13.74 17.73 14.26
CA LEU A 248 -14.63 17.81 13.09
C LEU A 248 -14.37 16.69 12.06
N PRO A 249 -13.12 16.44 11.61
CA PRO A 249 -12.84 15.30 10.74
C PRO A 249 -13.16 13.95 11.37
N ILE A 250 -12.94 13.79 12.68
CA ILE A 250 -13.30 12.54 13.40
C ILE A 250 -14.80 12.31 13.35
N PHE A 251 -15.61 13.32 13.69
CA PHE A 251 -17.08 13.20 13.61
C PHE A 251 -17.56 12.98 12.18
N ALA A 252 -16.96 13.64 11.18
CA ALA A 252 -17.28 13.41 9.78
C ALA A 252 -16.96 11.97 9.35
N PHE A 253 -15.83 11.42 9.79
CA PHE A 253 -15.44 10.04 9.52
C PHE A 253 -16.41 9.03 10.13
N PHE A 254 -16.77 9.18 11.41
CA PHE A 254 -17.78 8.34 12.04
C PHE A 254 -19.16 8.49 11.40
N GLY A 255 -19.54 9.71 11.02
CA GLY A 255 -20.76 9.98 10.28
C GLY A 255 -20.83 9.25 8.95
N LEU A 256 -19.70 9.22 8.18
CA LEU A 256 -19.61 8.46 6.94
C LEU A 256 -19.71 6.95 7.16
N ILE A 257 -19.11 6.41 8.23
CA ILE A 257 -19.24 4.99 8.58
C ILE A 257 -20.71 4.66 8.88
N ILE A 258 -21.37 5.46 9.73
CA ILE A 258 -22.78 5.27 10.08
C ILE A 258 -23.65 5.36 8.83
N LEU A 259 -23.44 6.37 7.98
CA LEU A 259 -24.15 6.54 6.72
C LEU A 259 -23.95 5.32 5.81
N SER A 260 -22.73 4.80 5.70
CA SER A 260 -22.41 3.61 4.91
C SER A 260 -23.15 2.37 5.42
N ILE A 261 -23.26 2.19 6.76
CA ILE A 261 -24.01 1.09 7.38
C ILE A 261 -25.51 1.24 7.09
N ILE A 262 -26.06 2.46 7.20
CA ILE A 262 -27.45 2.75 6.93
C ILE A 262 -27.79 2.49 5.45
N LEU A 263 -26.99 3.03 4.54
CA LEU A 263 -27.15 2.81 3.10
C LEU A 263 -27.07 1.32 2.74
N ARG A 264 -26.13 0.59 3.34
CA ARG A 264 -26.03 -0.85 3.15
C ARG A 264 -27.32 -1.56 3.60
N LYS A 265 -27.87 -1.17 4.76
CA LYS A 265 -29.11 -1.76 5.28
C LYS A 265 -30.33 -1.44 4.41
N ILE A 266 -30.35 -0.27 3.78
CA ILE A 266 -31.44 0.16 2.89
C ILE A 266 -31.33 -0.51 1.51
N PHE A 267 -30.14 -0.50 0.90
CA PHE A 267 -29.96 -0.93 -0.49
C PHE A 267 -29.63 -2.43 -0.65
N TYR A 268 -29.17 -3.11 0.42
CA TYR A 268 -28.82 -4.54 0.40
C TYR A 268 -29.74 -5.39 1.27
N LYS A 269 -30.94 -4.90 1.57
CA LYS A 269 -31.97 -5.69 2.23
C LYS A 269 -32.71 -6.50 1.17
N ASN A 270 -31.99 -7.48 0.56
CA ASN A 270 -32.54 -8.61 -0.20
C ASN A 270 -31.63 -9.81 -0.01
#